data_5a4181e6f935ab3988de5a0c04fecbd5
#
_entry.id   5a4181e6f935ab3988de5a0c04fecbd5
#
_cell.length_a   1.000
_cell.length_b   1.000
_cell.length_c   1.000
_cell.angle_alpha   90.00
_cell.angle_beta   90.00
_cell.angle_gamma   90.00
#
_symmetry.space_group_name_H-M   'P 1'
#
loop_
_entity.id
_entity.type
_entity.pdbx_description
1 polymer ?
#
loop_
_entity_poly.entity_id
_entity_poly.type
_entity_poly.pdbx_seq_one_letter_code
_entity_poly.pdbx_strand_id
1 'polypeptide(L)'
;MEFVTLNNGLKMPKVGFGVYQIKNQEQCKQAVLDAIDVGYRLIDTAQSYGNEEAVGKAIQETQVPRSELFITTKVWISNYGYEKAKASVEESLKKMQLDYIDLVLLHQPFNDYYGAYKALVDLYKEGKIKAIGVSNFYPDRLVDLAIFSDVKPAVNQ
;
A
#
# COMPACT_ATOMS: atom_id res chain seq x y z
N MET A 1 0.78 -11.61 -17.79
CA MET A 1 1.38 -10.83 -16.70
C MET A 1 2.25 -11.76 -15.85
N GLU A 2 3.42 -11.30 -15.44
CA GLU A 2 4.30 -12.06 -14.55
C GLU A 2 4.08 -11.64 -13.09
N PHE A 3 4.24 -12.61 -12.17
CA PHE A 3 4.05 -12.41 -10.73
C PHE A 3 5.30 -12.84 -9.95
N VAL A 4 5.48 -12.23 -8.78
CA VAL A 4 6.35 -12.73 -7.71
C VAL A 4 5.47 -13.24 -6.57
N THR A 5 5.89 -14.30 -5.90
CA THR A 5 5.21 -14.80 -4.71
C THR A 5 5.87 -14.18 -3.47
N LEU A 6 5.10 -13.44 -2.69
CA LEU A 6 5.56 -12.83 -1.44
C LEU A 6 5.76 -13.90 -0.36
N ASN A 7 6.44 -13.54 0.75
CA ASN A 7 6.73 -14.44 1.86
C ASN A 7 5.48 -15.04 2.56
N ASN A 8 4.32 -14.43 2.38
CA ASN A 8 3.03 -14.92 2.89
C ASN A 8 2.20 -15.69 1.83
N GLY A 9 2.78 -15.97 0.65
CA GLY A 9 2.12 -16.70 -0.44
C GLY A 9 1.29 -15.84 -1.40
N LEU A 10 1.09 -14.54 -1.10
CA LEU A 10 0.34 -13.64 -1.98
C LEU A 10 1.12 -13.41 -3.28
N LYS A 11 0.42 -13.45 -4.43
CA LYS A 11 1.01 -13.15 -5.73
C LYS A 11 0.91 -11.66 -6.04
N MET A 12 2.04 -11.03 -6.26
CA MET A 12 2.16 -9.62 -6.60
C MET A 12 2.62 -9.47 -8.06
N PRO A 13 1.95 -8.65 -8.89
CA PRO A 13 2.43 -8.35 -10.25
C PRO A 13 3.84 -7.76 -10.21
N LYS A 14 4.73 -8.20 -11.10
CA LYS A 14 6.10 -7.67 -11.19
C LYS A 14 6.16 -6.26 -11.75
N VAL A 15 5.19 -5.88 -12.58
CA VAL A 15 5.10 -4.56 -13.19
C VAL A 15 3.89 -3.84 -12.65
N GLY A 16 4.07 -2.62 -12.19
CA GLY A 16 3.02 -1.77 -11.62
C GLY A 16 3.05 -0.35 -12.18
N PHE A 17 1.96 0.36 -11.97
CA PHE A 17 1.81 1.76 -12.32
C PHE A 17 1.78 2.61 -11.04
N GLY A 18 2.72 3.57 -10.93
CA GLY A 18 2.81 4.50 -9.79
C GLY A 18 2.26 5.87 -10.13
N VAL A 19 1.52 6.47 -9.19
CA VAL A 19 0.86 7.78 -9.36
C VAL A 19 1.57 8.92 -8.64
N TYR A 20 2.83 8.75 -8.26
CA TYR A 20 3.62 9.81 -7.64
C TYR A 20 3.66 11.06 -8.55
N GLN A 21 3.52 12.26 -7.97
CA GLN A 21 3.47 13.56 -8.64
C GLN A 21 2.22 13.83 -9.51
N ILE A 22 1.28 12.93 -9.66
CA ILE A 22 0.00 13.23 -10.33
C ILE A 22 -0.96 13.83 -9.28
N LYS A 23 -0.89 15.14 -9.08
CA LYS A 23 -1.64 15.84 -8.02
C LYS A 23 -3.09 16.15 -8.39
N ASN A 24 -3.36 16.35 -9.68
CA ASN A 24 -4.72 16.62 -10.15
C ASN A 24 -5.55 15.34 -10.07
N GLN A 25 -6.69 15.39 -9.36
CA GLN A 25 -7.50 14.20 -9.07
C GLN A 25 -8.07 13.55 -10.34
N GLU A 26 -8.60 14.35 -11.27
CA GLU A 26 -9.16 13.82 -12.52
C GLU A 26 -8.07 13.23 -13.44
N GLN A 27 -6.91 13.88 -13.52
CA GLN A 27 -5.77 13.33 -14.27
C GLN A 27 -5.27 12.03 -13.63
N CYS A 28 -5.20 11.96 -12.31
CA CYS A 28 -4.78 10.76 -11.60
C CYS A 28 -5.77 9.62 -11.83
N LYS A 29 -7.06 9.88 -11.68
CA LYS A 29 -8.12 8.91 -11.95
C LYS A 29 -8.02 8.38 -13.39
N GLN A 30 -7.94 9.27 -14.38
CA GLN A 30 -7.85 8.88 -15.79
C GLN A 30 -6.58 8.07 -16.06
N ALA A 31 -5.41 8.49 -15.54
CA ALA A 31 -4.16 7.76 -15.72
C ALA A 31 -4.21 6.34 -15.12
N VAL A 32 -4.90 6.15 -14.01
CA VAL A 32 -5.12 4.82 -13.42
C VAL A 32 -6.05 3.97 -14.28
N LEU A 33 -7.14 4.55 -14.80
CA LEU A 33 -8.04 3.86 -15.74
C LEU A 33 -7.30 3.41 -17.01
N ASP A 34 -6.54 4.32 -17.63
CA ASP A 34 -5.75 4.03 -18.82
C ASP A 34 -4.71 2.91 -18.54
N ALA A 35 -4.05 2.95 -17.38
CA ALA A 35 -3.11 1.92 -16.97
C ALA A 35 -3.79 0.55 -16.82
N ILE A 36 -4.97 0.51 -16.20
CA ILE A 36 -5.75 -0.74 -16.07
C ILE A 36 -6.19 -1.27 -17.44
N ASP A 37 -6.64 -0.38 -18.33
CA ASP A 37 -7.11 -0.74 -19.68
C ASP A 37 -5.99 -1.32 -20.56
N VAL A 38 -4.76 -0.81 -20.43
CA VAL A 38 -3.60 -1.39 -21.14
C VAL A 38 -2.99 -2.60 -20.44
N GLY A 39 -3.58 -3.05 -19.33
CA GLY A 39 -3.26 -4.32 -18.69
C GLY A 39 -2.45 -4.26 -17.41
N TYR A 40 -2.16 -3.07 -16.85
CA TYR A 40 -1.61 -3.00 -15.49
C TYR A 40 -2.62 -3.53 -14.47
N ARG A 41 -2.11 -4.21 -13.44
CA ARG A 41 -2.93 -4.74 -12.35
C ARG A 41 -2.42 -4.33 -10.97
N LEU A 42 -1.19 -3.82 -10.86
CA LEU A 42 -0.65 -3.22 -9.66
C LEU A 42 -0.68 -1.69 -9.79
N ILE A 43 -1.33 -1.01 -8.83
CA ILE A 43 -1.38 0.45 -8.71
C ILE A 43 -0.73 0.84 -7.40
N ASP A 44 0.26 1.74 -7.46
CA ASP A 44 1.04 2.22 -6.32
C ASP A 44 0.76 3.68 -6.04
N THR A 45 0.22 3.96 -4.86
CA THR A 45 0.01 5.31 -4.31
C THR A 45 0.64 5.45 -2.93
N ALA A 46 0.38 6.55 -2.23
CA ALA A 46 0.78 6.79 -0.85
C ALA A 46 -0.07 7.91 -0.22
N GLN A 47 -0.19 7.91 1.10
CA GLN A 47 -0.88 8.98 1.85
C GLN A 47 -0.32 10.37 1.52
N SER A 48 1.03 10.48 1.42
CA SER A 48 1.72 11.75 1.12
C SER A 48 1.52 12.25 -0.31
N TYR A 49 1.01 11.42 -1.24
CA TYR A 49 0.77 11.86 -2.61
C TYR A 49 -0.54 12.67 -2.75
N GLY A 50 -1.48 12.51 -1.80
CA GLY A 50 -2.74 13.23 -1.78
C GLY A 50 -3.73 12.79 -2.87
N ASN A 51 -3.55 11.62 -3.46
CA ASN A 51 -4.35 11.14 -4.59
C ASN A 51 -5.00 9.76 -4.37
N GLU A 52 -5.04 9.27 -3.13
CA GLU A 52 -5.70 8.00 -2.80
C GLU A 52 -7.17 7.98 -3.20
N GLU A 53 -7.89 9.11 -3.05
CA GLU A 53 -9.29 9.22 -3.47
C GLU A 53 -9.46 9.05 -4.99
N ALA A 54 -8.56 9.63 -5.78
CA ALA A 54 -8.58 9.46 -7.24
C ALA A 54 -8.33 8.01 -7.67
N VAL A 55 -7.39 7.33 -7.01
CA VAL A 55 -7.14 5.90 -7.21
C VAL A 55 -8.39 5.09 -6.87
N GLY A 56 -9.03 5.37 -5.74
CA GLY A 56 -10.27 4.72 -5.33
C GLY A 56 -11.40 4.89 -6.36
N LYS A 57 -11.61 6.11 -6.86
CA LYS A 57 -12.59 6.40 -7.91
C LYS A 57 -12.32 5.60 -9.19
N ALA A 58 -11.07 5.50 -9.63
CA ALA A 58 -10.70 4.70 -10.79
C ALA A 58 -11.02 3.21 -10.59
N ILE A 59 -10.75 2.67 -9.39
CA ILE A 59 -11.07 1.29 -9.05
C ILE A 59 -12.58 1.02 -9.06
N GLN A 60 -13.40 1.99 -8.66
CA GLN A 60 -14.87 1.87 -8.73
C GLN A 60 -15.41 1.97 -10.16
N GLU A 61 -14.76 2.74 -11.03
CA GLU A 61 -15.20 2.96 -12.42
C GLU A 61 -14.77 1.85 -13.38
N THR A 62 -13.62 1.20 -13.14
CA THR A 62 -13.12 0.15 -14.06
C THR A 62 -14.03 -1.08 -14.09
N GLN A 63 -14.05 -1.76 -15.26
CA GLN A 63 -14.74 -3.05 -15.40
C GLN A 63 -13.90 -4.23 -14.89
N VAL A 64 -12.63 -4.01 -14.53
CA VAL A 64 -11.76 -5.05 -13.99
C VAL A 64 -12.16 -5.34 -12.54
N PRO A 65 -12.44 -6.61 -12.19
CA PRO A 65 -12.81 -6.95 -10.81
C PRO A 65 -11.74 -6.55 -9.79
N ARG A 66 -12.16 -6.04 -8.62
CA ARG A 66 -11.24 -5.66 -7.52
C ARG A 66 -10.26 -6.78 -7.15
N SER A 67 -10.69 -8.03 -7.24
CA SER A 67 -9.86 -9.20 -6.95
C SER A 67 -8.71 -9.44 -7.92
N GLU A 68 -8.74 -8.81 -9.11
CA GLU A 68 -7.67 -8.87 -10.09
C GLU A 68 -6.67 -7.71 -9.93
N LEU A 69 -7.01 -6.69 -9.14
CA LEU A 69 -6.17 -5.53 -8.88
C LEU A 69 -5.34 -5.73 -7.62
N PHE A 70 -4.10 -5.26 -7.65
CA PHE A 70 -3.18 -5.22 -6.52
C PHE A 70 -2.90 -3.76 -6.16
N ILE A 71 -3.42 -3.31 -5.04
CA ILE A 71 -3.36 -1.90 -4.62
C ILE A 71 -2.35 -1.73 -3.50
N THR A 72 -1.40 -0.82 -3.71
CA THR A 72 -0.37 -0.46 -2.73
C THR A 72 -0.55 0.98 -2.27
N THR A 73 -0.52 1.21 -0.97
CA THR A 73 -0.35 2.55 -0.37
C THR A 73 0.72 2.54 0.71
N LYS A 74 1.07 3.71 1.24
CA LYS A 74 2.16 3.87 2.20
C LYS A 74 1.75 4.82 3.32
N VAL A 75 2.02 4.42 4.56
CA VAL A 75 1.82 5.29 5.74
C VAL A 75 2.92 6.34 5.77
N TRP A 76 2.53 7.61 5.86
CA TRP A 76 3.50 8.71 5.94
C TRP A 76 4.01 8.92 7.37
N ILE A 77 5.21 9.43 7.52
CA ILE A 77 5.92 9.57 8.81
C ILE A 77 5.16 10.38 9.87
N SER A 78 4.32 11.35 9.49
CA SER A 78 3.49 12.11 10.43
C SER A 78 2.40 11.27 11.10
N ASN A 79 2.07 10.12 10.50
CA ASN A 79 1.08 9.17 10.98
C ASN A 79 1.72 7.96 11.71
N TYR A 80 3.00 8.01 12.03
CA TYR A 80 3.67 6.95 12.75
C TYR A 80 3.30 6.93 14.24
N GLY A 81 3.60 5.82 14.90
CA GLY A 81 3.03 5.40 16.17
C GLY A 81 1.79 4.54 15.97
N TYR A 82 1.46 3.70 16.95
CA TYR A 82 0.43 2.67 16.80
C TYR A 82 -0.95 3.24 16.45
N GLU A 83 -1.49 4.12 17.29
CA GLU A 83 -2.86 4.64 17.13
C GLU A 83 -3.03 5.46 15.86
N LYS A 84 -2.06 6.34 15.57
CA LYS A 84 -2.09 7.18 14.36
C LYS A 84 -1.98 6.35 13.10
N ALA A 85 -1.09 5.37 13.07
CA ALA A 85 -0.92 4.51 11.91
C ALA A 85 -2.17 3.68 11.64
N LYS A 86 -2.77 3.10 12.69
CA LYS A 86 -4.03 2.35 12.57
C LYS A 86 -5.14 3.22 11.99
N ALA A 87 -5.39 4.38 12.58
CA ALA A 87 -6.40 5.33 12.13
C ALA A 87 -6.14 5.82 10.69
N SER A 88 -4.88 6.08 10.34
CA SER A 88 -4.52 6.57 9.00
C SER A 88 -4.75 5.54 7.90
N VAL A 89 -4.52 4.26 8.17
CA VAL A 89 -4.82 3.18 7.21
C VAL A 89 -6.33 2.98 7.05
N GLU A 90 -7.09 3.08 8.13
CA GLU A 90 -8.56 3.06 8.06
C GLU A 90 -9.11 4.24 7.24
N GLU A 91 -8.50 5.41 7.37
CA GLU A 91 -8.82 6.57 6.53
C GLU A 91 -8.42 6.36 5.07
N SER A 92 -7.29 5.70 4.78
CA SER A 92 -6.89 5.32 3.41
C SER A 92 -7.91 4.36 2.78
N LEU A 93 -8.38 3.35 3.52
CA LEU A 93 -9.46 2.45 3.08
C LEU A 93 -10.72 3.22 2.72
N LYS A 94 -11.13 4.17 3.57
CA LYS A 94 -12.30 5.01 3.36
C LYS A 94 -12.14 5.92 2.13
N LYS A 95 -11.00 6.60 1.97
CA LYS A 95 -10.70 7.44 0.80
C LYS A 95 -10.77 6.67 -0.50
N MET A 96 -10.19 5.49 -0.52
CA MET A 96 -10.20 4.62 -1.69
C MET A 96 -11.50 3.82 -1.85
N GLN A 97 -12.41 3.85 -0.87
CA GLN A 97 -13.66 3.08 -0.85
C GLN A 97 -13.40 1.59 -1.01
N LEU A 98 -12.42 1.06 -0.28
CA LEU A 98 -12.00 -0.34 -0.34
C LEU A 98 -12.24 -1.04 0.99
N ASP A 99 -12.61 -2.32 0.92
CA ASP A 99 -12.72 -3.20 2.09
C ASP A 99 -11.35 -3.72 2.56
N TYR A 100 -10.38 -3.81 1.65
CA TYR A 100 -9.01 -4.21 1.93
C TYR A 100 -8.00 -3.55 0.97
N ILE A 101 -6.75 -3.45 1.42
CA ILE A 101 -5.59 -3.03 0.62
C ILE A 101 -4.65 -4.24 0.47
N ASP A 102 -4.09 -4.46 -0.73
CA ASP A 102 -3.23 -5.62 -0.98
C ASP A 102 -1.86 -5.48 -0.31
N LEU A 103 -1.28 -4.28 -0.31
CA LEU A 103 0.01 -4.02 0.32
C LEU A 103 0.03 -2.64 0.97
N VAL A 104 0.38 -2.58 2.25
CA VAL A 104 0.66 -1.30 2.94
C VAL A 104 2.12 -1.27 3.39
N LEU A 105 2.81 -0.20 3.04
CA LEU A 105 4.21 0.02 3.39
C LEU A 105 4.36 1.14 4.43
N LEU A 106 5.35 1.03 5.30
CA LEU A 106 5.89 2.21 5.98
C LEU A 106 6.78 2.97 5.01
N HIS A 107 6.46 4.24 4.75
CA HIS A 107 7.07 5.01 3.64
C HIS A 107 8.54 5.32 3.84
N GLN A 108 8.96 5.58 5.10
CA GLN A 108 10.32 6.00 5.45
C GLN A 108 10.75 5.40 6.81
N PRO A 109 12.06 5.15 7.02
CA PRO A 109 12.59 4.57 8.27
C PRO A 109 12.88 5.63 9.34
N PHE A 110 11.89 6.46 9.67
CA PHE A 110 12.02 7.55 10.65
C PHE A 110 10.97 7.45 11.74
N ASN A 111 11.15 8.18 12.84
CA ASN A 111 10.18 8.30 13.91
C ASN A 111 9.79 6.93 14.52
N ASP A 112 8.61 6.80 15.12
CA ASP A 112 8.12 5.55 15.72
C ASP A 112 7.57 4.58 14.66
N TYR A 113 8.46 4.06 13.80
CA TYR A 113 8.06 3.06 12.81
C TYR A 113 7.78 1.68 13.43
N TYR A 114 8.29 1.37 14.63
CA TYR A 114 7.93 0.13 15.33
C TYR A 114 6.48 0.11 15.77
N GLY A 115 5.99 1.19 16.39
CA GLY A 115 4.58 1.34 16.74
C GLY A 115 3.68 1.31 15.51
N ALA A 116 4.08 2.02 14.44
CA ALA A 116 3.36 2.00 13.18
C ALA A 116 3.31 0.60 12.55
N TYR A 117 4.43 -0.13 12.54
CA TYR A 117 4.47 -1.48 11.99
C TYR A 117 3.60 -2.46 12.78
N LYS A 118 3.56 -2.34 14.11
CA LYS A 118 2.66 -3.13 14.96
C LYS A 118 1.19 -2.90 14.60
N ALA A 119 0.80 -1.67 14.30
CA ALA A 119 -0.54 -1.35 13.81
C ALA A 119 -0.84 -2.04 12.47
N LEU A 120 0.14 -2.06 11.55
CA LEU A 120 -0.01 -2.80 10.28
C LEU A 120 -0.16 -4.31 10.50
N VAL A 121 0.57 -4.89 11.45
CA VAL A 121 0.44 -6.32 11.81
C VAL A 121 -0.98 -6.63 12.30
N ASP A 122 -1.55 -5.78 13.14
CA ASP A 122 -2.91 -6.02 13.65
C ASP A 122 -3.96 -5.87 12.54
N LEU A 123 -3.84 -4.85 11.69
CA LEU A 123 -4.72 -4.69 10.51
C LEU A 123 -4.58 -5.84 9.50
N TYR A 124 -3.38 -6.41 9.37
CA TYR A 124 -3.14 -7.62 8.59
C TYR A 124 -3.88 -8.83 9.17
N LYS A 125 -3.81 -9.03 10.49
CA LYS A 125 -4.55 -10.09 11.20
C LYS A 125 -6.06 -9.89 11.12
N GLU A 126 -6.54 -8.64 11.10
CA GLU A 126 -7.95 -8.28 10.88
C GLU A 126 -8.41 -8.50 9.41
N GLY A 127 -7.48 -8.78 8.49
CA GLY A 127 -7.78 -8.97 7.06
C GLY A 127 -7.99 -7.70 6.26
N LYS A 128 -7.81 -6.53 6.87
CA LYS A 128 -7.88 -5.21 6.19
C LYS A 128 -6.69 -4.95 5.27
N ILE A 129 -5.56 -5.61 5.51
CA ILE A 129 -4.36 -5.56 4.69
C ILE A 129 -3.97 -7.01 4.33
N LYS A 130 -3.61 -7.27 3.08
CA LYS A 130 -3.22 -8.62 2.60
C LYS A 130 -1.72 -8.88 2.70
N ALA A 131 -0.89 -7.85 2.66
CA ALA A 131 0.55 -7.90 2.89
C ALA A 131 1.04 -6.59 3.48
N ILE A 132 2.10 -6.66 4.28
CA ILE A 132 2.73 -5.49 4.90
C ILE A 132 4.22 -5.45 4.56
N GLY A 133 4.76 -4.25 4.50
CA GLY A 133 6.18 -4.06 4.18
C GLY A 133 6.68 -2.68 4.56
N VAL A 134 7.81 -2.34 3.99
CA VAL A 134 8.51 -1.08 4.24
C VAL A 134 9.01 -0.47 2.93
N SER A 135 9.47 0.77 3.01
CA SER A 135 10.06 1.50 1.88
C SER A 135 11.25 2.32 2.39
N ASN A 136 12.32 2.39 1.59
CA ASN A 136 13.55 3.13 1.90
C ASN A 136 14.31 2.61 3.15
N PHE A 137 14.04 1.40 3.61
CA PHE A 137 14.76 0.82 4.74
C PHE A 137 16.11 0.27 4.26
N TYR A 138 17.21 0.74 4.85
CA TYR A 138 18.51 0.13 4.67
C TYR A 138 18.61 -1.21 5.42
N PRO A 139 19.60 -2.07 5.06
CA PRO A 139 19.67 -3.43 5.59
C PRO A 139 19.65 -3.51 7.12
N ASP A 140 20.32 -2.60 7.82
CA ASP A 140 20.37 -2.56 9.29
C ASP A 140 18.98 -2.37 9.91
N ARG A 141 18.21 -1.40 9.40
CA ARG A 141 16.85 -1.13 9.90
C ARG A 141 15.85 -2.19 9.48
N LEU A 142 16.00 -2.74 8.28
CA LEU A 142 15.15 -3.82 7.80
C LEU A 142 15.33 -5.08 8.64
N VAL A 143 16.58 -5.47 8.91
CA VAL A 143 16.89 -6.67 9.70
C VAL A 143 16.38 -6.50 11.14
N ASP A 144 16.63 -5.35 11.74
CA ASP A 144 16.19 -5.04 13.10
C ASP A 144 14.66 -5.15 13.23
N LEU A 145 13.90 -4.49 12.34
CA LEU A 145 12.45 -4.58 12.31
C LEU A 145 11.97 -6.03 12.05
N ALA A 146 12.60 -6.74 11.12
CA ALA A 146 12.23 -8.10 10.77
C ALA A 146 12.48 -9.09 11.90
N ILE A 147 13.54 -8.93 12.69
CA ILE A 147 13.81 -9.77 13.87
C ILE A 147 12.78 -9.48 14.96
N PHE A 148 12.46 -8.21 15.19
CA PHE A 148 11.56 -7.78 16.25
C PHE A 148 10.08 -8.17 15.99
N SER A 149 9.65 -8.19 14.73
CA SER A 149 8.24 -8.35 14.37
C SER A 149 7.83 -9.80 14.14
N ASP A 150 6.62 -10.18 14.59
CA ASP A 150 6.03 -11.51 14.34
C ASP A 150 5.76 -11.74 12.86
N VAL A 151 5.25 -10.71 12.16
CA VAL A 151 5.01 -10.73 10.71
C VAL A 151 6.13 -9.99 10.02
N LYS A 152 6.90 -10.70 9.20
CA LYS A 152 8.05 -10.13 8.49
C LYS A 152 7.59 -9.23 7.34
N PRO A 153 8.32 -8.12 7.05
CA PRO A 153 8.06 -7.35 5.84
C PRO A 153 8.10 -8.22 4.59
N ALA A 154 7.04 -8.14 3.77
CA ALA A 154 6.96 -8.89 2.53
C ALA A 154 7.68 -8.17 1.37
N VAL A 155 7.81 -6.86 1.47
CA VAL A 155 8.42 -5.98 0.46
C VAL A 155 9.24 -4.90 1.16
N ASN A 156 10.37 -4.54 0.57
CA ASN A 156 11.09 -3.29 0.82
C ASN A 156 11.24 -2.56 -0.51
N GLN A 157 10.48 -1.50 -0.67
CA GLN A 157 10.50 -0.67 -1.90
C GLN A 157 11.63 0.36 -1.85
#